data_080986158602be9e86f9229847525793
#
_entry.id   080986158602be9e86f9229847525793
#
_cell.length_a   1.000
_cell.length_b   1.000
_cell.length_c   1.000
_cell.angle_alpha   90.00
_cell.angle_beta   90.00
_cell.angle_gamma   90.00
#
_symmetry.space_group_name_H-M   'P 1'
#
loop_
_entity.id
_entity.type
_entity.pdbx_description
1 polymer ?
#
loop_
_entity_poly.entity_id
_entity_poly.type
_entity_poly.pdbx_seq_one_letter_code
_entity_poly.pdbx_strand_id
1 'polypeptide(L)'
;MSPMSRESVQQEVQEWLNTNWDPQLSLQAWRERLVDSGWAVPSWSSKCFGRDLPVWADQIVAEELRLAGAVGNPLGSGMSLAAPTIVEHGSDELKRLILRQTLTGEKTWCQLFSEPGAGSDLASLSTSAVLDGDEWVINGQKVWNTSAHHADYGMLLARTNRDGSKHHGISYFVLPMHQPGIEVRPIKQMNYHSSFNEVFMTDARIPANMIIGTLDDGWRVARATLAHERTFSTMRRPKFAQNNAIESRAVREAEHEAEEHFKTYVWYPQRAGRVDLVVERAQLLGVSNDPVIRQNIARSEEHTSELQSLMRISYAVF
;
A
#
# COMPACT_ATOMS: atom_id res chain seq x y z
N MET A 1 27.69 23.85 -1.03
CA MET A 1 27.35 22.49 -1.42
C MET A 1 26.92 22.51 -2.89
N SER A 2 27.57 21.74 -3.75
CA SER A 2 27.13 21.62 -5.15
C SER A 2 25.70 21.14 -5.18
N PRO A 3 24.84 21.61 -6.11
CA PRO A 3 23.48 21.11 -6.24
C PRO A 3 23.54 19.61 -6.50
N MET A 4 22.75 18.84 -5.78
CA MET A 4 22.66 17.40 -5.91
C MET A 4 22.19 17.06 -7.34
N SER A 5 23.04 16.38 -8.11
CA SER A 5 22.73 15.98 -9.48
C SER A 5 22.16 14.57 -9.53
N ARG A 6 21.51 14.22 -10.67
CA ARG A 6 21.01 12.86 -10.90
C ARG A 6 22.16 11.85 -10.91
N GLU A 7 23.27 12.22 -11.51
CA GLU A 7 24.49 11.40 -11.63
C GLU A 7 25.11 11.13 -10.24
N SER A 8 25.11 12.14 -9.34
CA SER A 8 25.64 11.94 -7.98
C SER A 8 24.80 10.99 -7.15
N VAL A 9 23.45 11.05 -7.27
CA VAL A 9 22.55 10.10 -6.59
C VAL A 9 22.72 8.70 -7.17
N GLN A 10 22.84 8.58 -8.49
CA GLN A 10 23.05 7.29 -9.15
C GLN A 10 24.36 6.65 -8.68
N GLN A 11 25.46 7.39 -8.68
CA GLN A 11 26.74 6.89 -8.22
C GLN A 11 26.70 6.46 -6.75
N GLU A 12 26.10 7.29 -5.88
CA GLU A 12 26.03 7.00 -4.44
C GLU A 12 25.23 5.71 -4.15
N VAL A 13 24.09 5.50 -4.83
CA VAL A 13 23.31 4.27 -4.63
C VAL A 13 24.01 3.04 -5.22
N GLN A 14 24.73 3.18 -6.36
CA GLN A 14 25.53 2.09 -6.92
C GLN A 14 26.66 1.66 -5.99
N GLU A 15 27.42 2.63 -5.42
CA GLU A 15 28.46 2.34 -4.43
C GLU A 15 27.90 1.68 -3.18
N TRP A 16 26.75 2.14 -2.70
CA TRP A 16 26.06 1.53 -1.58
C TRP A 16 25.61 0.09 -1.88
N LEU A 17 25.00 -0.15 -3.06
CA LEU A 17 24.58 -1.49 -3.50
C LEU A 17 25.74 -2.45 -3.63
N ASN A 18 26.87 -2.02 -4.20
CA ASN A 18 28.07 -2.84 -4.34
C ASN A 18 28.60 -3.34 -2.99
N THR A 19 28.37 -2.59 -1.92
CA THR A 19 28.84 -2.92 -0.57
C THR A 19 27.83 -3.70 0.25
N ASN A 20 26.51 -3.44 0.04
CA ASN A 20 25.45 -3.88 0.95
C ASN A 20 24.51 -4.95 0.37
N TRP A 21 24.37 -5.03 -0.96
CA TRP A 21 23.56 -6.07 -1.59
C TRP A 21 24.27 -7.41 -1.55
N ASP A 22 23.64 -8.36 -0.89
CA ASP A 22 24.07 -9.77 -0.88
C ASP A 22 22.84 -10.65 -1.21
N PRO A 23 22.84 -11.34 -2.36
CA PRO A 23 21.72 -12.16 -2.80
C PRO A 23 21.42 -13.35 -1.86
N GLN A 24 22.35 -13.71 -0.95
CA GLN A 24 22.15 -14.80 0.01
C GLN A 24 21.51 -14.35 1.34
N LEU A 25 21.32 -13.06 1.54
CA LEU A 25 20.54 -12.57 2.67
C LEU A 25 19.09 -13.06 2.61
N SER A 26 18.46 -13.20 3.78
CA SER A 26 17.00 -13.27 3.81
C SER A 26 16.39 -11.96 3.32
N LEU A 27 15.19 -12.02 2.75
CA LEU A 27 14.46 -10.84 2.30
C LEU A 27 14.30 -9.81 3.42
N GLN A 28 13.99 -10.28 4.64
CA GLN A 28 13.85 -9.42 5.81
C GLN A 28 15.16 -8.69 6.14
N ALA A 29 16.28 -9.41 6.23
CA ALA A 29 17.59 -8.80 6.54
C ALA A 29 18.04 -7.81 5.44
N TRP A 30 17.73 -8.09 4.18
CA TRP A 30 17.97 -7.18 3.08
C TRP A 30 17.13 -5.90 3.20
N ARG A 31 15.82 -6.04 3.43
CA ARG A 31 14.91 -4.89 3.57
C ARG A 31 15.24 -4.02 4.78
N GLU A 32 15.69 -4.61 5.89
CA GLU A 32 16.19 -3.86 7.04
C GLU A 32 17.37 -2.97 6.65
N ARG A 33 18.37 -3.51 5.94
CA ARG A 33 19.50 -2.70 5.43
C ARG A 33 19.03 -1.57 4.50
N LEU A 34 18.12 -1.89 3.57
CA LEU A 34 17.59 -0.95 2.60
C LEU A 34 16.84 0.21 3.30
N VAL A 35 16.01 -0.10 4.29
CA VAL A 35 15.23 0.88 5.07
C VAL A 35 16.15 1.71 5.97
N ASP A 36 17.04 1.06 6.71
CA ASP A 36 17.94 1.74 7.66
C ASP A 36 18.96 2.66 6.96
N SER A 37 19.27 2.41 5.68
CA SER A 37 20.11 3.29 4.86
C SER A 37 19.35 4.50 4.28
N GLY A 38 18.01 4.47 4.29
CA GLY A 38 17.16 5.47 3.68
C GLY A 38 16.92 5.29 2.17
N TRP A 39 17.52 4.29 1.52
CA TRP A 39 17.35 4.04 0.10
C TRP A 39 16.02 3.37 -0.27
N ALA A 40 15.26 2.86 0.72
CA ALA A 40 13.91 2.33 0.48
C ALA A 40 12.93 3.41 0.00
N VAL A 41 13.06 4.62 0.54
CA VAL A 41 12.17 5.77 0.29
C VAL A 41 12.97 7.07 0.24
N PRO A 42 13.89 7.22 -0.72
CA PRO A 42 14.92 8.26 -0.69
C PRO A 42 14.37 9.69 -0.69
N SER A 43 13.18 9.92 -1.25
CA SER A 43 12.54 11.24 -1.25
C SER A 43 11.86 11.60 0.07
N TRP A 44 11.68 10.65 0.98
CA TRP A 44 11.08 10.94 2.27
C TRP A 44 12.07 11.61 3.21
N SER A 45 11.55 12.27 4.25
CA SER A 45 12.39 12.85 5.29
C SER A 45 13.22 11.77 5.98
N SER A 46 14.45 12.12 6.37
CA SER A 46 15.33 11.29 7.19
C SER A 46 14.68 10.86 8.52
N LYS A 47 13.75 11.67 9.06
CA LYS A 47 12.91 11.30 10.20
C LYS A 47 11.91 10.16 9.90
N CYS A 48 11.66 9.89 8.61
CA CYS A 48 10.75 8.86 8.11
C CYS A 48 11.51 7.79 7.31
N PHE A 49 12.76 7.51 7.67
CA PHE A 49 13.62 6.51 7.02
C PHE A 49 13.99 6.84 5.57
N GLY A 50 13.90 8.11 5.15
CA GLY A 50 14.35 8.59 3.85
C GLY A 50 15.68 9.33 3.93
N ARG A 51 16.00 10.07 2.87
CA ARG A 51 17.28 10.80 2.70
C ARG A 51 17.07 12.27 2.37
N ASP A 52 15.85 12.79 2.50
CA ASP A 52 15.48 14.17 2.13
C ASP A 52 15.83 14.52 0.68
N LEU A 53 15.85 13.52 -0.23
CA LEU A 53 16.15 13.71 -1.64
C LEU A 53 14.94 14.23 -2.42
N PRO A 54 15.14 14.86 -3.57
CA PRO A 54 14.03 15.21 -4.46
C PRO A 54 13.30 13.96 -4.96
N VAL A 55 11.99 14.07 -5.22
CA VAL A 55 11.11 12.94 -5.67
C VAL A 55 11.66 12.19 -6.89
N TRP A 56 12.38 12.86 -7.78
CA TRP A 56 13.01 12.20 -8.94
C TRP A 56 14.07 11.15 -8.55
N ALA A 57 14.60 11.20 -7.31
CA ALA A 57 15.56 10.21 -6.82
C ALA A 57 14.95 8.83 -6.65
N ASP A 58 13.66 8.73 -6.31
CA ASP A 58 12.96 7.45 -6.12
C ASP A 58 13.04 6.58 -7.39
N GLN A 59 12.89 7.21 -8.56
CA GLN A 59 12.96 6.50 -9.84
C GLN A 59 14.38 6.02 -10.16
N ILE A 60 15.39 6.84 -9.86
CA ILE A 60 16.80 6.47 -10.07
C ILE A 60 17.15 5.27 -9.18
N VAL A 61 16.82 5.34 -7.89
CA VAL A 61 17.11 4.28 -6.94
C VAL A 61 16.39 2.99 -7.30
N ALA A 62 15.12 3.07 -7.70
CA ALA A 62 14.37 1.89 -8.15
C ALA A 62 15.01 1.22 -9.37
N GLU A 63 15.54 2.00 -10.31
CA GLU A 63 16.23 1.47 -11.48
C GLU A 63 17.58 0.84 -11.11
N GLU A 64 18.36 1.45 -10.22
CA GLU A 64 19.64 0.89 -9.79
C GLU A 64 19.47 -0.39 -8.97
N LEU A 65 18.44 -0.48 -8.11
CA LEU A 65 18.06 -1.71 -7.45
C LEU A 65 17.74 -2.81 -8.48
N ARG A 66 16.96 -2.49 -9.49
CA ARG A 66 16.59 -3.41 -10.57
C ARG A 66 17.81 -3.89 -11.35
N LEU A 67 18.74 -2.99 -11.71
CA LEU A 67 19.97 -3.32 -12.44
C LEU A 67 20.92 -4.20 -11.62
N ALA A 68 20.99 -3.98 -10.32
CA ALA A 68 21.75 -4.81 -9.39
C ALA A 68 21.10 -6.17 -9.12
N GLY A 69 19.87 -6.42 -9.58
CA GLY A 69 19.08 -7.60 -9.23
C GLY A 69 18.63 -7.62 -7.76
N ALA A 70 18.63 -6.47 -7.12
CA ALA A 70 18.22 -6.32 -5.73
C ALA A 70 16.70 -6.17 -5.61
N VAL A 71 16.14 -6.73 -4.53
CA VAL A 71 14.71 -6.64 -4.24
C VAL A 71 14.40 -5.24 -3.68
N GLY A 72 13.30 -4.64 -4.15
CA GLY A 72 12.79 -3.35 -3.64
C GLY A 72 11.85 -3.50 -2.45
N ASN A 73 11.01 -2.48 -2.28
CA ASN A 73 10.05 -2.35 -1.19
C ASN A 73 9.00 -3.48 -1.17
N PRO A 74 8.41 -3.78 0.01
CA PRO A 74 7.34 -4.76 0.12
C PRO A 74 6.10 -4.36 -0.67
N LEU A 75 5.32 -5.35 -1.06
CA LEU A 75 4.03 -5.17 -1.71
C LEU A 75 2.91 -4.92 -0.68
N GLY A 76 1.77 -4.44 -1.18
CA GLY A 76 0.54 -4.34 -0.38
C GLY A 76 0.24 -2.95 0.18
N SER A 77 -0.88 -2.89 0.90
CA SER A 77 -1.47 -1.65 1.40
C SER A 77 -0.63 -0.95 2.49
N GLY A 78 0.27 -1.68 3.14
CA GLY A 78 1.22 -1.09 4.07
C GLY A 78 2.09 -0.03 3.40
N MET A 79 2.78 -0.43 2.33
CA MET A 79 3.67 0.46 1.57
C MET A 79 2.91 1.48 0.73
N SER A 80 1.78 1.06 0.12
CA SER A 80 1.07 1.90 -0.84
C SER A 80 0.09 2.89 -0.22
N LEU A 81 -0.43 2.61 0.96
CA LEU A 81 -1.48 3.42 1.61
C LEU A 81 -1.10 3.86 3.02
N ALA A 82 -0.76 2.91 3.91
CA ALA A 82 -0.55 3.21 5.32
C ALA A 82 0.68 4.09 5.54
N ALA A 83 1.83 3.68 4.99
CA ALA A 83 3.09 4.40 5.22
C ALA A 83 3.04 5.86 4.71
N PRO A 84 2.63 6.18 3.47
CA PRO A 84 2.53 7.56 3.03
C PRO A 84 1.50 8.37 3.82
N THR A 85 0.36 7.77 4.22
CA THR A 85 -0.63 8.44 5.06
C THR A 85 -0.05 8.78 6.44
N ILE A 86 0.72 7.86 7.05
CA ILE A 86 1.38 8.09 8.35
C ILE A 86 2.47 9.15 8.22
N VAL A 87 3.24 9.17 7.13
CA VAL A 87 4.25 10.21 6.86
C VAL A 87 3.61 11.59 6.79
N GLU A 88 2.45 11.70 6.13
CA GLU A 88 1.76 12.98 5.97
C GLU A 88 1.08 13.46 7.27
N HIS A 89 0.44 12.55 8.01
CA HIS A 89 -0.50 12.90 9.07
C HIS A 89 -0.16 12.33 10.45
N GLY A 90 0.72 11.35 10.54
CA GLY A 90 1.11 10.73 11.82
C GLY A 90 1.93 11.67 12.71
N SER A 91 1.80 11.50 14.02
CA SER A 91 2.71 12.13 14.99
C SER A 91 4.14 11.57 14.83
N ASP A 92 5.14 12.31 15.31
CA ASP A 92 6.53 11.84 15.28
C ASP A 92 6.70 10.53 16.10
N GLU A 93 5.90 10.35 17.15
CA GLU A 93 5.87 9.12 17.94
C GLU A 93 5.33 7.96 17.12
N LEU A 94 4.18 8.13 16.47
CA LEU A 94 3.56 7.11 15.63
C LEU A 94 4.48 6.71 14.46
N LYS A 95 5.13 7.69 13.82
CA LYS A 95 6.10 7.45 12.74
C LYS A 95 7.25 6.55 13.20
N ARG A 96 7.85 6.84 14.35
CA ARG A 96 8.92 6.01 14.92
C ARG A 96 8.47 4.60 15.25
N LEU A 97 7.23 4.45 15.75
CA LEU A 97 6.69 3.17 16.18
C LEU A 97 6.36 2.26 14.99
N ILE A 98 5.80 2.82 13.92
CA ILE A 98 5.12 2.04 12.88
C ILE A 98 5.89 1.98 11.56
N LEU A 99 6.59 3.06 11.13
CA LEU A 99 7.09 3.12 9.76
C LEU A 99 8.13 2.06 9.44
N ARG A 100 9.11 1.82 10.34
CA ARG A 100 10.18 0.86 10.05
C ARG A 100 9.63 -0.53 9.74
N GLN A 101 8.78 -1.05 10.60
CA GLN A 101 8.18 -2.39 10.43
C GLN A 101 7.25 -2.48 9.22
N THR A 102 6.65 -1.35 8.80
CA THR A 102 5.85 -1.27 7.56
C THR A 102 6.74 -1.27 6.31
N LEU A 103 7.81 -0.48 6.32
CA LEU A 103 8.74 -0.35 5.18
C LEU A 103 9.57 -1.63 4.97
N THR A 104 9.90 -2.36 6.03
CA THR A 104 10.59 -3.66 5.93
C THR A 104 9.66 -4.80 5.51
N GLY A 105 8.33 -4.60 5.57
CA GLY A 105 7.35 -5.66 5.33
C GLY A 105 7.17 -6.63 6.50
N GLU A 106 7.76 -6.34 7.68
CA GLU A 106 7.57 -7.13 8.89
C GLU A 106 6.10 -7.15 9.32
N LYS A 107 5.41 -6.03 9.10
CA LYS A 107 3.99 -5.87 9.43
C LYS A 107 3.16 -5.57 8.20
N THR A 108 2.10 -6.35 8.03
CA THR A 108 1.15 -6.27 6.94
C THR A 108 -0.09 -5.47 7.33
N TRP A 109 -0.80 -4.94 6.33
CA TRP A 109 -1.90 -4.00 6.53
C TRP A 109 -3.14 -4.36 5.74
N CYS A 110 -4.31 -3.98 6.30
CA CYS A 110 -5.58 -3.93 5.58
C CYS A 110 -6.27 -2.57 5.76
N GLN A 111 -7.20 -2.27 4.87
CA GLN A 111 -8.02 -1.06 4.94
C GLN A 111 -9.40 -1.39 5.54
N LEU A 112 -9.77 -0.68 6.62
CA LEU A 112 -11.01 -0.87 7.37
C LEU A 112 -11.89 0.37 7.27
N PHE A 113 -12.40 0.65 6.06
CA PHE A 113 -13.20 1.85 5.77
C PHE A 113 -14.67 1.52 5.68
N SER A 114 -15.06 0.74 4.66
CA SER A 114 -16.45 0.46 4.33
C SER A 114 -17.17 -0.35 5.39
N GLU A 115 -18.47 -0.10 5.56
CA GLU A 115 -19.40 -0.85 6.41
C GLU A 115 -20.57 -1.36 5.58
N PRO A 116 -21.37 -2.32 6.06
CA PRO A 116 -22.56 -2.78 5.34
C PRO A 116 -23.52 -1.63 4.94
N GLY A 117 -23.62 -0.59 5.78
CA GLY A 117 -24.45 0.60 5.54
C GLY A 117 -23.69 1.83 5.03
N ALA A 118 -22.37 1.77 4.84
CA ALA A 118 -21.53 2.93 4.49
C ALA A 118 -20.42 2.53 3.51
N GLY A 119 -20.76 2.57 2.22
CA GLY A 119 -19.84 2.34 1.11
C GLY A 119 -19.51 3.63 0.36
N SER A 120 -20.28 3.96 -0.68
CA SER A 120 -20.13 5.24 -1.42
C SER A 120 -20.34 6.45 -0.50
N ASP A 121 -21.27 6.36 0.43
CA ASP A 121 -21.46 7.30 1.51
C ASP A 121 -20.64 6.91 2.74
N LEU A 122 -19.32 6.90 2.60
CA LEU A 122 -18.39 6.46 3.64
C LEU A 122 -18.52 7.29 4.94
N ALA A 123 -18.87 8.57 4.83
CA ALA A 123 -19.04 9.45 5.99
C ALA A 123 -20.22 9.06 6.89
N SER A 124 -21.10 8.15 6.45
CA SER A 124 -22.17 7.56 7.26
C SER A 124 -21.74 6.37 8.12
N LEU A 125 -20.44 6.08 8.20
CA LEU A 125 -19.90 5.00 9.03
C LEU A 125 -20.38 5.13 10.49
N SER A 126 -20.61 3.97 11.12
CA SER A 126 -21.21 3.82 12.45
C SER A 126 -20.28 3.15 13.46
N THR A 127 -19.21 2.47 13.02
CA THR A 127 -18.18 1.92 13.92
C THR A 127 -17.76 3.00 14.89
N SER A 128 -17.87 2.71 16.19
CA SER A 128 -17.60 3.68 17.26
C SER A 128 -16.23 3.48 17.87
N ALA A 129 -15.62 4.58 18.32
CA ALA A 129 -14.43 4.58 19.15
C ALA A 129 -14.68 5.48 20.35
N VAL A 130 -14.60 4.90 21.55
CA VAL A 130 -14.82 5.60 22.84
C VAL A 130 -13.53 5.51 23.64
N LEU A 131 -13.03 6.65 24.13
CA LEU A 131 -11.84 6.68 24.97
C LEU A 131 -12.15 6.14 26.36
N ASP A 132 -11.37 5.17 26.82
CA ASP A 132 -11.45 4.54 28.13
C ASP A 132 -10.03 4.51 28.73
N GLY A 133 -9.73 5.47 29.57
CA GLY A 133 -8.37 5.68 30.09
C GLY A 133 -7.39 6.07 29.00
N ASP A 134 -6.41 5.22 28.76
CA ASP A 134 -5.35 5.40 27.75
C ASP A 134 -5.54 4.55 26.49
N GLU A 135 -6.74 3.98 26.29
CA GLU A 135 -7.10 3.17 25.14
C GLU A 135 -8.45 3.59 24.54
N TRP A 136 -8.59 3.39 23.24
CA TRP A 136 -9.86 3.48 22.53
C TRP A 136 -10.56 2.12 22.51
N VAL A 137 -11.81 2.06 22.89
CA VAL A 137 -12.68 0.89 22.79
C VAL A 137 -13.47 0.98 21.50
N ILE A 138 -13.29 -0.01 20.63
CA ILE A 138 -13.84 -0.04 19.27
C ILE A 138 -14.96 -1.06 19.19
N ASN A 139 -16.12 -0.61 18.68
CA ASN A 139 -17.27 -1.47 18.41
C ASN A 139 -17.83 -1.18 17.02
N GLY A 140 -18.01 -2.22 16.20
CA GLY A 140 -18.59 -2.11 14.86
C GLY A 140 -18.22 -3.23 13.92
N GLN A 141 -18.53 -3.02 12.64
CA GLN A 141 -18.27 -3.99 11.57
C GLN A 141 -17.72 -3.28 10.35
N LYS A 142 -16.68 -3.83 9.75
CA LYS A 142 -16.15 -3.41 8.45
C LYS A 142 -16.35 -4.53 7.42
N VAL A 143 -16.46 -4.15 6.15
CA VAL A 143 -16.74 -5.09 5.05
C VAL A 143 -15.89 -4.76 3.82
N TRP A 144 -15.71 -5.74 2.95
CA TRP A 144 -14.91 -5.65 1.73
C TRP A 144 -13.40 -5.41 1.98
N ASN A 145 -12.92 -5.90 3.14
CA ASN A 145 -11.55 -5.69 3.57
C ASN A 145 -10.61 -6.71 2.91
N THR A 146 -9.86 -6.27 1.91
CA THR A 146 -8.89 -7.13 1.22
C THR A 146 -7.79 -7.55 2.18
N SER A 147 -7.47 -8.85 2.20
CA SER A 147 -6.38 -9.46 2.98
C SER A 147 -6.46 -9.25 4.50
N ALA A 148 -7.59 -8.86 5.08
CA ALA A 148 -7.71 -8.62 6.51
C ALA A 148 -7.37 -9.84 7.38
N HIS A 149 -7.55 -11.06 6.86
CA HIS A 149 -7.24 -12.32 7.54
C HIS A 149 -5.73 -12.59 7.72
N HIS A 150 -4.87 -11.81 7.05
CA HIS A 150 -3.41 -11.89 7.17
C HIS A 150 -2.79 -10.60 7.72
N ALA A 151 -3.60 -9.55 7.93
CA ALA A 151 -3.09 -8.26 8.32
C ALA A 151 -2.72 -8.20 9.80
N ASP A 152 -1.56 -7.59 10.11
CA ASP A 152 -1.17 -7.24 11.46
C ASP A 152 -1.84 -5.95 11.95
N TYR A 153 -2.03 -4.99 11.02
CA TYR A 153 -2.64 -3.70 11.30
C TYR A 153 -3.78 -3.37 10.34
N GLY A 154 -4.79 -2.69 10.87
CA GLY A 154 -5.90 -2.11 10.11
C GLY A 154 -5.82 -0.58 10.08
N MET A 155 -5.99 0.00 8.89
CA MET A 155 -6.26 1.43 8.72
C MET A 155 -7.73 1.67 9.02
N LEU A 156 -8.07 2.03 10.26
CA LEU A 156 -9.46 2.07 10.73
C LEU A 156 -10.02 3.48 10.74
N LEU A 157 -11.19 3.68 10.12
CA LEU A 157 -12.05 4.85 10.35
C LEU A 157 -13.14 4.49 11.35
N ALA A 158 -13.26 5.28 12.42
CA ALA A 158 -14.31 5.12 13.43
C ALA A 158 -14.87 6.47 13.88
N ARG A 159 -16.10 6.44 14.38
CA ARG A 159 -16.84 7.58 14.91
C ARG A 159 -16.44 7.83 16.36
N THR A 160 -15.77 8.94 16.60
CA THR A 160 -15.38 9.42 17.94
C THR A 160 -16.34 10.45 18.51
N ASN A 161 -17.05 11.19 17.63
CA ASN A 161 -18.04 12.16 18.02
C ASN A 161 -19.28 12.07 17.13
N ARG A 162 -20.48 11.99 17.73
CA ARG A 162 -21.77 11.90 17.03
C ARG A 162 -22.52 13.22 16.93
N ASP A 163 -22.10 14.22 17.69
CA ASP A 163 -22.78 15.51 17.77
C ASP A 163 -22.32 16.50 16.69
N GLY A 164 -21.25 16.17 15.97
CA GLY A 164 -20.70 16.96 14.89
C GLY A 164 -21.39 16.75 13.54
N SER A 165 -20.99 17.54 12.54
CA SER A 165 -21.44 17.33 11.16
C SER A 165 -20.92 15.98 10.64
N LYS A 166 -21.54 15.45 9.58
CA LYS A 166 -21.29 14.12 9.02
C LYS A 166 -19.81 13.76 8.82
N HIS A 167 -19.00 14.72 8.37
CA HIS A 167 -17.58 14.53 8.10
C HIS A 167 -16.68 14.83 9.31
N HIS A 168 -17.21 15.54 10.31
CA HIS A 168 -16.53 15.76 11.58
C HIS A 168 -16.91 14.68 12.58
N GLY A 169 -16.03 14.39 13.53
CA GLY A 169 -16.25 13.33 14.51
C GLY A 169 -15.91 11.94 13.99
N ILE A 170 -15.21 11.84 12.87
CA ILE A 170 -14.53 10.63 12.40
C ILE A 170 -13.06 10.77 12.75
N SER A 171 -12.48 9.72 13.34
CA SER A 171 -11.03 9.65 13.61
C SER A 171 -10.42 8.46 12.87
N TYR A 172 -9.11 8.52 12.65
CA TYR A 172 -8.37 7.53 11.92
C TYR A 172 -7.34 6.86 12.82
N PHE A 173 -7.36 5.54 12.88
CA PHE A 173 -6.57 4.76 13.82
C PHE A 173 -5.72 3.70 13.11
N VAL A 174 -4.62 3.33 13.75
CA VAL A 174 -3.90 2.08 13.51
C VAL A 174 -4.45 1.03 14.47
N LEU A 175 -5.23 0.08 13.97
CA LEU A 175 -5.83 -0.99 14.75
C LEU A 175 -4.92 -2.23 14.71
N PRO A 176 -4.37 -2.71 15.85
CA PRO A 176 -3.75 -4.03 15.92
C PRO A 176 -4.82 -5.11 15.65
N MET A 177 -4.58 -5.96 14.64
CA MET A 177 -5.59 -6.95 14.21
C MET A 177 -5.58 -8.22 15.08
N HIS A 178 -4.45 -8.57 15.67
CA HIS A 178 -4.28 -9.79 16.48
C HIS A 178 -4.54 -9.50 17.97
N GLN A 179 -5.81 -9.38 18.34
CA GLN A 179 -6.23 -9.12 19.71
C GLN A 179 -7.62 -9.71 20.01
N PRO A 180 -8.00 -9.88 21.29
CA PRO A 180 -9.38 -10.18 21.65
C PRO A 180 -10.36 -9.13 21.12
N GLY A 181 -11.57 -9.57 20.74
CA GLY A 181 -12.59 -8.68 20.22
C GLY A 181 -12.50 -8.41 18.71
N ILE A 182 -11.48 -8.93 18.02
CA ILE A 182 -11.40 -8.90 16.55
C ILE A 182 -11.75 -10.28 16.00
N GLU A 183 -12.77 -10.34 15.13
CA GLU A 183 -13.12 -11.54 14.36
C GLU A 183 -13.10 -11.20 12.87
N VAL A 184 -12.32 -11.94 12.07
CA VAL A 184 -12.23 -11.78 10.62
C VAL A 184 -12.91 -12.96 9.94
N ARG A 185 -13.91 -12.68 9.09
CA ARG A 185 -14.66 -13.69 8.35
C ARG A 185 -14.47 -13.50 6.85
N PRO A 186 -13.90 -14.47 6.13
CA PRO A 186 -13.76 -14.40 4.68
C PRO A 186 -15.15 -14.38 3.98
N ILE A 187 -15.29 -13.50 2.98
CA ILE A 187 -16.49 -13.42 2.14
C ILE A 187 -16.28 -14.26 0.89
N LYS A 188 -17.12 -15.27 0.68
CA LYS A 188 -17.10 -16.07 -0.54
C LYS A 188 -17.69 -15.27 -1.70
N GLN A 189 -16.85 -14.95 -2.68
CA GLN A 189 -17.23 -14.21 -3.89
C GLN A 189 -17.88 -15.13 -4.94
N MET A 190 -18.54 -14.54 -5.95
CA MET A 190 -19.17 -15.30 -7.04
C MET A 190 -18.16 -16.10 -7.89
N ASN A 191 -16.91 -15.70 -7.93
CA ASN A 191 -15.79 -16.41 -8.58
C ASN A 191 -15.15 -17.48 -7.68
N TYR A 192 -15.77 -17.83 -6.54
CA TYR A 192 -15.33 -18.80 -5.54
C TYR A 192 -14.06 -18.40 -4.75
N HIS A 193 -13.49 -17.21 -4.96
CA HIS A 193 -12.42 -16.69 -4.13
C HIS A 193 -12.93 -16.02 -2.85
N SER A 194 -12.05 -15.85 -1.87
CA SER A 194 -12.37 -15.21 -0.58
C SER A 194 -11.32 -14.16 -0.22
N SER A 195 -11.03 -13.28 -1.17
CA SER A 195 -10.06 -12.18 -1.00
C SER A 195 -10.57 -11.08 -0.08
N PHE A 196 -11.90 -10.88 -0.05
CA PHE A 196 -12.54 -9.91 0.83
C PHE A 196 -12.99 -10.54 2.14
N ASN A 197 -13.04 -9.72 3.15
CA ASN A 197 -13.43 -10.13 4.50
C ASN A 197 -14.43 -9.14 5.10
N GLU A 198 -15.20 -9.65 6.06
CA GLU A 198 -15.84 -8.86 7.10
C GLU A 198 -14.94 -8.87 8.34
N VAL A 199 -14.88 -7.75 9.03
CA VAL A 199 -14.14 -7.60 10.28
C VAL A 199 -15.10 -7.10 11.34
N PHE A 200 -15.36 -7.93 12.34
CA PHE A 200 -16.18 -7.59 13.50
C PHE A 200 -15.29 -7.15 14.64
N MET A 201 -15.64 -6.05 15.28
CA MET A 201 -14.96 -5.47 16.42
C MET A 201 -15.94 -5.39 17.58
N THR A 202 -15.61 -6.07 18.67
CA THR A 202 -16.38 -6.10 19.93
C THR A 202 -15.43 -5.79 21.07
N ASP A 203 -15.50 -4.57 21.59
CA ASP A 203 -14.61 -4.05 22.63
C ASP A 203 -13.11 -4.21 22.30
N ALA A 204 -12.78 -4.13 20.99
CA ALA A 204 -11.38 -4.16 20.56
C ALA A 204 -10.65 -2.90 21.04
N ARG A 205 -9.39 -3.04 21.42
CA ARG A 205 -8.61 -1.99 22.06
C ARG A 205 -7.54 -1.39 21.13
N ILE A 206 -7.40 -0.08 21.17
CA ILE A 206 -6.34 0.66 20.46
C ILE A 206 -5.67 1.61 21.45
N PRO A 207 -4.35 1.57 21.65
CA PRO A 207 -3.64 2.57 22.45
C PRO A 207 -3.93 4.00 21.98
N ALA A 208 -4.08 4.94 22.91
CA ALA A 208 -4.49 6.32 22.59
C ALA A 208 -3.56 7.03 21.61
N ASN A 209 -2.28 6.67 21.59
CA ASN A 209 -1.26 7.24 20.68
C ASN A 209 -1.27 6.65 19.26
N MET A 210 -2.12 5.64 18.98
CA MET A 210 -2.26 4.99 17.66
C MET A 210 -3.28 5.70 16.75
N ILE A 211 -3.49 7.00 16.93
CA ILE A 211 -4.32 7.85 16.08
C ILE A 211 -3.47 8.48 14.96
N ILE A 212 -3.99 8.52 13.74
CA ILE A 212 -3.37 9.17 12.59
C ILE A 212 -4.07 10.52 12.35
N GLY A 213 -3.33 11.60 12.50
CA GLY A 213 -3.87 12.96 12.45
C GLY A 213 -4.40 13.42 13.81
N THR A 214 -5.37 14.33 13.79
CA THR A 214 -6.03 14.86 14.99
C THR A 214 -7.37 14.19 15.23
N LEU A 215 -7.79 14.15 16.49
CA LEU A 215 -9.11 13.66 16.88
C LEU A 215 -10.21 14.39 16.08
N ASP A 216 -11.22 13.66 15.64
CA ASP A 216 -12.38 14.14 14.88
C ASP A 216 -12.07 14.68 13.46
N ASP A 217 -10.82 14.61 12.97
CA ASP A 217 -10.37 15.05 11.63
C ASP A 217 -9.95 13.88 10.72
N GLY A 218 -10.33 12.67 11.06
CA GLY A 218 -9.97 11.46 10.30
C GLY A 218 -10.50 11.43 8.86
N TRP A 219 -11.55 12.20 8.57
CA TRP A 219 -12.06 12.34 7.20
C TRP A 219 -11.02 12.96 6.26
N ARG A 220 -10.31 14.00 6.72
CA ARG A 220 -9.23 14.65 5.95
C ARG A 220 -8.09 13.65 5.69
N VAL A 221 -7.71 12.88 6.71
CA VAL A 221 -6.69 11.83 6.60
C VAL A 221 -7.13 10.72 5.63
N ALA A 222 -8.38 10.28 5.71
CA ALA A 222 -8.93 9.26 4.79
C ALA A 222 -8.87 9.71 3.33
N ARG A 223 -9.10 10.99 3.04
CA ARG A 223 -8.98 11.55 1.69
C ARG A 223 -7.56 11.47 1.15
N ALA A 224 -6.54 11.66 2.00
CA ALA A 224 -5.13 11.48 1.62
C ALA A 224 -4.86 10.00 1.28
N THR A 225 -5.30 9.06 2.12
CA THR A 225 -5.19 7.62 1.84
C THR A 225 -5.86 7.24 0.50
N LEU A 226 -7.06 7.75 0.23
CA LEU A 226 -7.77 7.52 -1.03
C LEU A 226 -7.07 8.16 -2.24
N ALA A 227 -6.33 9.27 -2.04
CA ALA A 227 -5.50 9.85 -3.10
C ALA A 227 -4.30 8.94 -3.41
N HIS A 228 -3.63 8.39 -2.40
CA HIS A 228 -2.58 7.39 -2.58
C HIS A 228 -3.11 6.14 -3.29
N GLU A 229 -4.28 5.63 -2.91
CA GLU A 229 -4.92 4.47 -3.54
C GLU A 229 -5.12 4.68 -5.05
N ARG A 230 -5.55 5.85 -5.49
CA ARG A 230 -5.71 6.17 -6.91
C ARG A 230 -4.40 6.15 -7.68
N THR A 231 -3.31 6.53 -7.05
CA THR A 231 -1.98 6.55 -7.66
C THR A 231 -1.44 5.13 -7.84
N PHE A 232 -1.76 4.22 -6.92
CA PHE A 232 -1.35 2.81 -6.95
C PHE A 232 -2.31 1.90 -7.72
N SER A 233 -3.27 2.43 -8.48
CA SER A 233 -4.26 1.65 -9.21
C SER A 233 -3.69 0.68 -10.25
N THR A 234 -2.41 0.76 -10.58
CA THR A 234 -1.71 -0.19 -11.45
C THR A 234 -0.99 -1.24 -10.63
N MET A 235 -1.70 -2.28 -10.21
CA MET A 235 -1.07 -3.46 -9.62
C MET A 235 -0.30 -4.23 -10.69
N ARG A 236 0.94 -3.85 -10.90
CA ARG A 236 1.87 -4.60 -11.75
C ARG A 236 2.60 -5.61 -10.89
N ARG A 237 2.65 -6.85 -11.38
CA ARG A 237 3.53 -7.86 -10.78
C ARG A 237 4.97 -7.35 -10.90
N PRO A 238 5.75 -7.30 -9.81
CA PRO A 238 7.14 -6.88 -9.91
C PRO A 238 7.88 -7.84 -10.83
N LYS A 239 8.68 -7.28 -11.74
CA LYS A 239 9.62 -8.06 -12.54
C LYS A 239 10.93 -8.07 -11.77
N PHE A 240 11.23 -9.19 -11.15
CA PHE A 240 12.55 -9.40 -10.56
C PHE A 240 13.55 -9.58 -11.71
N ALA A 241 14.70 -8.92 -11.63
CA ALA A 241 15.75 -9.12 -12.61
C ALA A 241 16.25 -10.54 -12.47
N GLN A 242 16.00 -11.37 -13.49
CA GLN A 242 16.59 -12.70 -13.58
C GLN A 242 18.05 -12.53 -14.00
N ASN A 243 18.90 -12.31 -13.01
CA ASN A 243 20.31 -12.48 -13.23
C ASN A 243 20.59 -14.00 -13.16
N ASN A 244 20.54 -14.66 -14.31
CA ASN A 244 20.61 -16.13 -14.48
C ASN A 244 21.89 -16.78 -13.93
N ALA A 245 22.81 -16.03 -13.33
CA ALA A 245 24.11 -16.51 -12.87
C ALA A 245 24.17 -16.80 -11.37
N ILE A 246 23.28 -16.26 -10.53
CA ILE A 246 23.35 -16.43 -9.07
C ILE A 246 21.96 -16.72 -8.53
N GLU A 247 21.82 -17.88 -7.90
CA GLU A 247 20.62 -18.24 -7.14
C GLU A 247 20.49 -17.32 -5.92
N SER A 248 19.53 -16.37 -5.96
CA SER A 248 19.32 -15.38 -4.90
C SER A 248 18.24 -15.84 -3.92
N ARG A 249 18.60 -15.98 -2.64
CA ARG A 249 17.65 -16.28 -1.57
C ARG A 249 16.63 -15.15 -1.41
N ALA A 250 17.07 -13.90 -1.35
CA ALA A 250 16.17 -12.74 -1.20
C ALA A 250 15.16 -12.64 -2.34
N VAL A 251 15.57 -12.93 -3.59
CA VAL A 251 14.67 -12.92 -4.75
C VAL A 251 13.64 -14.04 -4.65
N ARG A 252 14.04 -15.28 -4.30
CA ARG A 252 13.08 -16.38 -4.12
C ARG A 252 12.04 -16.08 -3.04
N GLU A 253 12.47 -15.54 -1.90
CA GLU A 253 11.57 -15.13 -0.82
C GLU A 253 10.63 -14.02 -1.28
N ALA A 254 11.10 -13.05 -2.08
CA ALA A 254 10.27 -11.99 -2.65
C ALA A 254 9.30 -12.49 -3.74
N GLU A 255 9.70 -13.46 -4.55
CA GLU A 255 8.81 -14.12 -5.52
C GLU A 255 7.69 -14.87 -4.80
N HIS A 256 8.02 -15.57 -3.72
CA HIS A 256 7.02 -16.25 -2.88
C HIS A 256 6.05 -15.25 -2.23
N GLU A 257 6.57 -14.15 -1.65
CA GLU A 257 5.73 -13.06 -1.12
C GLU A 257 4.79 -12.49 -2.19
N ALA A 258 5.33 -12.24 -3.40
CA ALA A 258 4.54 -11.74 -4.52
C ALA A 258 3.45 -12.75 -4.95
N GLU A 259 3.77 -14.04 -5.00
CA GLU A 259 2.79 -15.08 -5.32
C GLU A 259 1.65 -15.12 -4.29
N GLU A 260 1.96 -15.10 -3.00
CA GLU A 260 0.95 -15.06 -1.93
C GLU A 260 0.10 -13.78 -2.02
N HIS A 261 0.73 -12.62 -2.22
CA HIS A 261 0.02 -11.36 -2.40
C HIS A 261 -0.93 -11.42 -3.60
N PHE A 262 -0.47 -11.91 -4.76
CA PHE A 262 -1.28 -11.95 -5.98
C PHE A 262 -2.30 -13.08 -6.00
N LYS A 263 -2.26 -14.08 -5.12
CA LYS A 263 -3.37 -15.03 -4.92
C LYS A 263 -4.68 -14.29 -4.55
N THR A 264 -4.56 -13.23 -3.77
CA THR A 264 -5.69 -12.37 -3.41
C THR A 264 -6.31 -11.66 -4.63
N TYR A 265 -5.51 -11.44 -5.69
CA TYR A 265 -5.89 -10.67 -6.87
C TYR A 265 -5.98 -11.53 -8.15
N VAL A 266 -6.17 -12.82 -8.01
CA VAL A 266 -6.22 -13.74 -9.16
C VAL A 266 -7.33 -13.38 -10.17
N TRP A 267 -8.38 -12.71 -9.71
CA TRP A 267 -9.48 -12.20 -10.54
C TRP A 267 -9.13 -10.92 -11.33
N TYR A 268 -8.01 -10.26 -11.01
CA TYR A 268 -7.58 -9.01 -11.66
C TYR A 268 -7.34 -9.15 -13.18
N PRO A 269 -6.76 -10.25 -13.68
CA PRO A 269 -6.62 -10.45 -15.13
C PRO A 269 -7.94 -10.45 -15.89
N GLN A 270 -9.05 -10.71 -15.21
CA GLN A 270 -10.39 -10.73 -15.79
C GLN A 270 -11.07 -9.35 -15.77
N ARG A 271 -10.46 -8.35 -15.15
CA ARG A 271 -10.97 -6.99 -15.18
C ARG A 271 -10.85 -6.41 -16.59
N ALA A 272 -11.94 -5.82 -17.07
CA ALA A 272 -11.86 -4.93 -18.23
C ALA A 272 -10.82 -3.83 -17.98
N GLY A 273 -9.98 -3.53 -18.96
CA GLY A 273 -9.02 -2.44 -18.86
C GLY A 273 -7.61 -2.81 -18.41
N ARG A 274 -7.25 -4.09 -18.33
CA ARG A 274 -5.87 -4.52 -18.12
C ARG A 274 -5.07 -4.51 -19.42
N VAL A 275 -4.75 -3.30 -19.91
CA VAL A 275 -3.99 -3.10 -21.17
C VAL A 275 -2.59 -3.71 -21.09
N ASP A 276 -1.97 -3.73 -19.90
CA ASP A 276 -0.68 -4.37 -19.68
C ASP A 276 -0.66 -5.84 -20.09
N LEU A 277 -1.72 -6.61 -19.83
CA LEU A 277 -1.84 -8.01 -20.26
C LEU A 277 -1.95 -8.14 -21.79
N VAL A 278 -2.61 -7.19 -22.43
CA VAL A 278 -2.73 -7.17 -23.91
C VAL A 278 -1.37 -6.86 -24.52
N VAL A 279 -0.62 -5.90 -23.95
CA VAL A 279 0.75 -5.58 -24.39
C VAL A 279 1.67 -6.79 -24.21
N GLU A 280 1.66 -7.43 -23.07
CA GLU A 280 2.46 -8.64 -22.81
C GLU A 280 2.11 -9.76 -23.79
N ARG A 281 0.81 -9.98 -24.06
CA ARG A 281 0.37 -10.99 -25.03
C ARG A 281 0.82 -10.67 -26.45
N ALA A 282 0.74 -9.40 -26.87
CA ALA A 282 1.22 -8.95 -28.18
C ALA A 282 2.75 -9.14 -28.34
N GLN A 283 3.50 -8.91 -27.26
CA GLN A 283 4.95 -9.17 -27.24
C GLN A 283 5.26 -10.67 -27.35
N LEU A 284 4.58 -11.52 -26.58
CA LEU A 284 4.74 -12.97 -26.63
C LEU A 284 4.41 -13.58 -27.99
N LEU A 285 3.44 -13.00 -28.71
CA LEU A 285 3.06 -13.43 -30.03
C LEU A 285 3.93 -12.81 -31.15
N GLY A 286 4.88 -11.93 -30.82
CA GLY A 286 5.74 -11.26 -31.78
C GLY A 286 5.02 -10.20 -32.64
N VAL A 287 3.80 -9.79 -32.28
CA VAL A 287 2.98 -8.85 -33.06
C VAL A 287 2.94 -7.43 -32.48
N SER A 288 3.74 -7.17 -31.46
CA SER A 288 3.79 -5.85 -30.79
C SER A 288 4.24 -4.69 -31.67
N ASN A 289 4.90 -4.97 -32.81
CA ASN A 289 5.34 -3.97 -33.79
C ASN A 289 4.33 -3.75 -34.93
N ASP A 290 3.26 -4.55 -35.00
CA ASP A 290 2.21 -4.38 -36.01
C ASP A 290 1.47 -3.06 -35.76
N PRO A 291 1.38 -2.14 -36.78
CA PRO A 291 0.75 -0.83 -36.59
C PRO A 291 -0.73 -0.89 -36.19
N VAL A 292 -1.47 -1.89 -36.70
CA VAL A 292 -2.91 -2.06 -36.37
C VAL A 292 -3.09 -2.52 -34.94
N ILE A 293 -2.28 -3.48 -34.48
CA ILE A 293 -2.31 -3.97 -33.12
C ILE A 293 -1.92 -2.87 -32.15
N ARG A 294 -0.85 -2.12 -32.44
CA ARG A 294 -0.44 -0.97 -31.63
C ARG A 294 -1.54 0.07 -31.49
N GLN A 295 -2.22 0.40 -32.59
CA GLN A 295 -3.32 1.36 -32.55
C GLN A 295 -4.51 0.85 -31.75
N ASN A 296 -4.83 -0.44 -31.84
CA ASN A 296 -5.91 -1.04 -31.06
C ASN A 296 -5.58 -1.08 -29.56
N ILE A 297 -4.33 -1.37 -29.20
CA ILE A 297 -3.87 -1.32 -27.79
C ILE A 297 -3.99 0.11 -27.25
N ALA A 298 -3.52 1.12 -28.02
CA ALA A 298 -3.62 2.52 -27.62
C ALA A 298 -5.07 2.97 -27.40
N ARG A 299 -5.99 2.59 -28.29
CA ARG A 299 -7.44 2.86 -28.13
C ARG A 299 -8.01 2.18 -26.89
N SER A 300 -7.60 0.94 -26.57
CA SER A 300 -8.03 0.24 -25.39
C SER A 300 -7.55 0.93 -24.11
N GLU A 301 -6.35 1.51 -24.11
CA GLU A 301 -5.81 2.29 -23.01
C GLU A 301 -6.59 3.60 -22.80
N GLU A 302 -6.90 4.30 -23.87
CA GLU A 302 -7.69 5.53 -23.86
C GLU A 302 -9.08 5.30 -23.24
N HIS A 303 -9.82 4.30 -23.68
CA HIS A 303 -11.12 3.92 -23.09
C HIS A 303 -11.01 3.51 -21.62
N THR A 304 -9.96 2.84 -21.22
CA THR A 304 -9.72 2.45 -19.82
C THR A 304 -9.46 3.69 -18.96
N SER A 305 -8.67 4.63 -19.45
CA SER A 305 -8.37 5.89 -18.78
C SER A 305 -9.62 6.77 -18.65
N GLU A 306 -10.48 6.82 -19.68
CA GLU A 306 -11.77 7.53 -19.65
C GLU A 306 -12.74 6.91 -18.64
N LEU A 307 -12.90 5.59 -18.63
CA LEU A 307 -13.75 4.89 -17.67
C LEU A 307 -13.26 5.08 -16.21
N GLN A 308 -11.95 5.06 -16.00
CA GLN A 308 -11.37 5.38 -14.69
C GLN A 308 -11.60 6.84 -14.30
N SER A 309 -11.54 7.78 -15.25
CA SER A 309 -11.83 9.20 -14.98
C SER A 309 -13.30 9.45 -14.71
N LEU A 310 -14.21 8.76 -15.40
CA LEU A 310 -15.66 8.80 -15.14
C LEU A 310 -16.02 8.17 -13.78
N MET A 311 -15.40 7.05 -13.42
CA MET A 311 -15.51 6.51 -12.06
C MET A 311 -14.96 7.51 -11.01
N ARG A 312 -13.84 8.18 -11.27
CA ARG A 312 -13.30 9.25 -10.41
C ARG A 312 -14.28 10.41 -10.21
N ILE A 313 -15.04 10.78 -11.24
CA ILE A 313 -16.06 11.84 -11.18
C ILE A 313 -17.25 11.36 -10.35
N SER A 314 -17.70 10.12 -10.48
CA SER A 314 -18.82 9.59 -9.68
C SER A 314 -18.47 9.48 -8.18
N TYR A 315 -17.23 9.22 -7.82
CA TYR A 315 -16.78 9.23 -6.42
C TYR A 315 -16.53 10.64 -5.85
N ALA A 316 -16.42 11.66 -6.69
CA ALA A 316 -16.18 13.04 -6.27
C ALA A 316 -17.47 13.87 -6.12
N VAL A 317 -18.62 13.35 -6.58
CA VAL A 317 -19.91 14.06 -6.62
C VAL A 317 -20.89 13.56 -5.55
N PHE A 318 -20.55 12.50 -4.79
CA PHE A 318 -21.41 11.99 -3.70
C PHE A 318 -20.72 12.02 -2.36
#